data_eb489885b5c827b84b11ba52549171cc
#
_entry.id   eb489885b5c827b84b11ba52549171cc
#
_cell.length_a   1.000
_cell.length_b   1.000
_cell.length_c   1.000
_cell.angle_alpha   90.00
_cell.angle_beta   90.00
_cell.angle_gamma   90.00
#
_symmetry.space_group_name_H-M   'P 1'
#
loop_
_entity.id
_entity.type
_entity.pdbx_description
1 polymer ?
#
loop_
_entity_poly.entity_id
_entity_poly.type
_entity_poly.pdbx_seq_one_letter_code
_entity_poly.pdbx_strand_id
1 'polypeptide(L)'
;MRRRQALAWGRSAAFLAWVGLVGAGFTGCASVEDGLGANLITVNHRATDALLLTAKLDPGQPVLVATLVDQEDLGESSRMGRLFSEHIAGRMASKGVAVVELKLREQLFMKQTTGALLLSREVKDVSQAHQAQAVMVGTYTTSGQTVYVSLKLVRPEGNIVLAAHDYALPLNANIKGLLR
;
A
#
# COMPACT_ATOMS: atom_id res chain seq x y z
N MET A 1 -12.51 -57.62 -60.41
CA MET A 1 -11.26 -57.91 -61.24
C MET A 1 -10.09 -57.45 -60.41
N ARG A 2 -9.35 -58.41 -59.94
CA ARG A 2 -7.88 -58.64 -60.17
C ARG A 2 -7.03 -57.42 -59.77
N ARG A 3 -5.96 -57.49 -59.05
CA ARG A 3 -5.03 -58.52 -58.51
C ARG A 3 -4.03 -57.72 -57.65
N ARG A 4 -3.69 -58.16 -56.41
CA ARG A 4 -2.42 -58.87 -56.09
C ARG A 4 -1.19 -57.95 -56.04
N GLN A 5 -0.60 -57.93 -54.92
CA GLN A 5 0.67 -58.54 -54.42
C GLN A 5 1.81 -57.51 -54.53
N ALA A 6 2.84 -57.44 -53.77
CA ALA A 6 3.38 -58.22 -52.65
C ALA A 6 4.54 -57.47 -52.04
N LEU A 7 4.79 -57.78 -50.78
CA LEU A 7 6.10 -58.02 -50.13
C LEU A 7 7.36 -57.36 -50.66
N ALA A 8 8.14 -56.80 -49.77
CA ALA A 8 9.52 -57.15 -49.37
C ALA A 8 10.03 -56.16 -48.38
N TRP A 9 10.29 -56.53 -47.15
CA TRP A 9 11.50 -56.98 -46.47
C TRP A 9 12.73 -56.07 -46.70
N GLY A 10 13.27 -55.56 -45.60
CA GLY A 10 14.57 -54.92 -45.54
C GLY A 10 14.78 -54.20 -44.18
N ARG A 11 15.04 -54.91 -43.18
CA ARG A 11 16.14 -55.06 -42.19
C ARG A 11 16.91 -53.76 -41.82
N SER A 12 16.86 -53.48 -40.55
CA SER A 12 17.95 -53.09 -39.62
C SER A 12 18.77 -51.84 -39.92
N ALA A 13 18.65 -50.85 -39.08
CA ALA A 13 19.82 -50.23 -38.41
C ALA A 13 19.37 -49.45 -37.17
N ALA A 14 19.88 -49.87 -36.05
CA ALA A 14 19.81 -49.21 -34.79
C ALA A 14 20.58 -47.88 -34.85
N PHE A 15 19.94 -46.80 -34.52
CA PHE A 15 20.65 -45.57 -34.13
C PHE A 15 20.16 -45.13 -32.76
N LEU A 16 21.06 -45.18 -31.83
CA LEU A 16 21.01 -44.70 -30.47
C LEU A 16 20.62 -43.22 -30.48
N ALA A 17 19.41 -42.92 -30.00
CA ALA A 17 18.98 -41.56 -29.73
C ALA A 17 19.58 -41.12 -28.40
N TRP A 18 20.45 -40.18 -28.47
CA TRP A 18 21.00 -39.42 -27.35
C TRP A 18 19.88 -38.50 -26.81
N VAL A 19 19.30 -38.91 -25.72
CA VAL A 19 18.37 -38.02 -24.97
C VAL A 19 19.21 -37.02 -24.19
N GLY A 20 19.42 -35.88 -24.82
CA GLY A 20 19.92 -34.67 -24.13
C GLY A 20 18.86 -34.12 -23.23
N LEU A 21 18.93 -34.41 -21.93
CA LEU A 21 18.15 -33.82 -20.88
C LEU A 21 18.62 -32.37 -20.67
N VAL A 22 18.04 -31.41 -21.43
CA VAL A 22 18.22 -30.00 -21.17
C VAL A 22 17.37 -29.66 -19.94
N GLY A 23 17.97 -29.73 -18.77
CA GLY A 23 17.44 -29.19 -17.55
C GLY A 23 17.41 -27.67 -17.67
N ALA A 24 16.28 -27.10 -18.07
CA ALA A 24 15.99 -25.68 -17.92
C ALA A 24 15.85 -25.38 -16.42
N GLY A 25 16.97 -25.03 -15.80
CA GLY A 25 16.99 -24.45 -14.50
C GLY A 25 16.25 -23.10 -14.55
N PHE A 26 14.99 -23.08 -14.16
CA PHE A 26 14.31 -21.87 -13.73
C PHE A 26 15.00 -21.41 -12.45
N THR A 27 16.10 -20.66 -12.60
CA THR A 27 16.54 -19.79 -11.52
C THR A 27 15.49 -18.71 -11.39
N GLY A 28 14.45 -19.00 -10.58
CA GLY A 28 13.58 -17.97 -10.07
C GLY A 28 14.47 -16.95 -9.37
N CYS A 29 14.53 -15.73 -9.92
CA CYS A 29 14.99 -14.59 -9.17
C CYS A 29 14.04 -14.44 -7.97
N ALA A 30 14.34 -15.12 -6.87
CA ALA A 30 13.84 -14.72 -5.57
C ALA A 30 14.37 -13.30 -5.39
N SER A 31 13.49 -12.32 -5.48
CA SER A 31 13.80 -10.94 -5.15
C SER A 31 14.36 -10.95 -3.75
N VAL A 32 15.63 -10.62 -3.62
CA VAL A 32 16.33 -10.37 -2.34
C VAL A 32 15.78 -9.05 -1.81
N GLU A 33 14.51 -9.03 -1.39
CA GLU A 33 13.91 -7.88 -0.69
C GLU A 33 14.03 -8.01 0.83
N ASP A 34 14.49 -9.16 1.35
CA ASP A 34 14.51 -9.43 2.79
C ASP A 34 15.77 -8.94 3.53
N GLY A 35 16.73 -8.30 2.85
CA GLY A 35 17.99 -7.91 3.47
C GLY A 35 18.20 -6.40 3.72
N LEU A 36 17.47 -5.52 3.08
CA LEU A 36 17.72 -4.06 3.07
C LEU A 36 16.48 -3.22 3.44
N GLY A 37 15.73 -3.62 4.43
CA GLY A 37 14.59 -2.84 4.92
C GLY A 37 13.51 -2.66 3.85
N ALA A 38 12.25 -2.88 4.19
CA ALA A 38 11.15 -2.64 3.28
C ALA A 38 11.30 -1.28 2.59
N ASN A 39 11.19 -1.22 1.27
CA ASN A 39 11.15 0.04 0.55
C ASN A 39 9.89 0.80 0.98
N LEU A 40 10.04 1.75 1.89
CA LEU A 40 8.94 2.47 2.52
C LEU A 40 8.05 3.18 1.49
N ILE A 41 8.63 3.65 0.39
CA ILE A 41 7.86 4.27 -0.70
C ILE A 41 6.94 3.23 -1.34
N THR A 42 7.48 2.06 -1.68
CA THR A 42 6.71 0.98 -2.33
C THR A 42 5.58 0.48 -1.41
N VAL A 43 5.84 0.31 -0.12
CA VAL A 43 4.83 -0.15 0.84
C VAL A 43 3.71 0.89 0.97
N ASN A 44 4.05 2.17 1.15
CA ASN A 44 3.06 3.24 1.24
C ASN A 44 2.25 3.40 -0.06
N HIS A 45 2.90 3.23 -1.23
CA HIS A 45 2.20 3.25 -2.52
C HIS A 45 1.21 2.09 -2.65
N ARG A 46 1.59 0.85 -2.28
CA ARG A 46 0.69 -0.31 -2.28
C ARG A 46 -0.49 -0.10 -1.31
N ALA A 47 -0.23 0.42 -0.12
CA ALA A 47 -1.27 0.73 0.85
C ALA A 47 -2.25 1.79 0.32
N THR A 48 -1.73 2.84 -0.31
CA THR A 48 -2.54 3.88 -0.95
C THR A 48 -3.38 3.31 -2.10
N ASP A 49 -2.79 2.47 -2.96
CA ASP A 49 -3.51 1.83 -4.05
C ASP A 49 -4.65 0.95 -3.51
N ALA A 50 -4.39 0.16 -2.47
CA ALA A 50 -5.41 -0.67 -1.82
C ALA A 50 -6.56 0.17 -1.23
N LEU A 51 -6.23 1.29 -0.60
CA LEU A 51 -7.21 2.23 -0.07
C LEU A 51 -8.09 2.82 -1.18
N LEU A 52 -7.49 3.25 -2.29
CA LEU A 52 -8.19 3.84 -3.43
C LEU A 52 -9.04 2.84 -4.20
N LEU A 53 -8.68 1.54 -4.21
CA LEU A 53 -9.48 0.49 -4.86
C LEU A 53 -10.87 0.33 -4.23
N THR A 54 -10.99 0.57 -2.93
CA THR A 54 -12.25 0.43 -2.18
C THR A 54 -13.00 1.74 -2.03
N ALA A 55 -12.29 2.87 -2.10
CA ALA A 55 -12.87 4.19 -1.98
C ALA A 55 -13.58 4.59 -3.28
N LYS A 56 -14.85 4.93 -3.17
CA LYS A 56 -15.59 5.56 -4.28
C LYS A 56 -15.43 7.07 -4.16
N LEU A 57 -14.41 7.62 -4.80
CA LEU A 57 -14.10 9.05 -4.79
C LEU A 57 -14.60 9.71 -6.08
N ASP A 58 -15.07 10.93 -5.96
CA ASP A 58 -15.38 11.81 -7.09
C ASP A 58 -14.07 12.46 -7.59
N PRO A 59 -13.68 12.27 -8.86
CA PRO A 59 -12.47 12.88 -9.41
C PRO A 59 -12.44 14.42 -9.35
N GLY A 60 -13.62 15.04 -9.30
CA GLY A 60 -13.76 16.50 -9.25
C GLY A 60 -13.58 17.12 -7.87
N GLN A 61 -13.54 16.31 -6.81
CA GLN A 61 -13.47 16.81 -5.44
C GLN A 61 -12.16 16.41 -4.75
N PRO A 62 -11.51 17.31 -4.02
CA PRO A 62 -10.24 17.01 -3.38
C PRO A 62 -10.39 16.09 -2.17
N VAL A 63 -9.27 15.44 -1.82
CA VAL A 63 -9.07 14.72 -0.57
C VAL A 63 -8.06 15.51 0.27
N LEU A 64 -8.38 15.76 1.52
CA LEU A 64 -7.40 16.28 2.47
C LEU A 64 -6.52 15.13 2.95
N VAL A 65 -5.20 15.33 2.99
CA VAL A 65 -4.26 14.38 3.57
C VAL A 65 -3.69 14.95 4.84
N ALA A 66 -4.01 14.28 5.95
CA ALA A 66 -3.49 14.62 7.27
C ALA A 66 -2.19 13.89 7.57
N THR A 67 -1.33 14.49 8.39
CA THR A 67 -0.13 13.83 8.89
C THR A 67 -0.50 12.60 9.74
N LEU A 68 0.20 11.48 9.53
CA LEU A 68 0.03 10.30 10.39
C LEU A 68 0.53 10.60 11.80
N VAL A 69 -0.24 10.20 12.79
CA VAL A 69 0.03 10.47 14.21
C VAL A 69 0.26 9.18 15.01
N ASP A 70 0.88 9.31 16.16
CA ASP A 70 1.01 8.20 17.10
C ASP A 70 -0.37 7.81 17.64
N GLN A 71 -0.64 6.51 17.73
CA GLN A 71 -1.93 6.01 18.22
C GLN A 71 -2.10 6.23 19.72
N GLU A 72 -1.00 6.28 20.48
CA GLU A 72 -1.02 6.49 21.93
C GLU A 72 -1.10 7.99 22.26
N ASP A 73 -0.54 8.86 21.40
CA ASP A 73 -0.66 10.31 21.50
C ASP A 73 -1.03 10.93 20.16
N LEU A 74 -2.31 11.13 19.94
CA LEU A 74 -2.85 11.68 18.70
C LEU A 74 -2.44 13.14 18.43
N GLY A 75 -1.82 13.81 19.37
CA GLY A 75 -1.23 15.15 19.21
C GLY A 75 0.19 15.11 18.65
N GLU A 76 0.84 13.94 18.65
CA GLU A 76 2.22 13.79 18.27
C GLU A 76 2.38 13.11 16.91
N SER A 77 3.36 13.56 16.15
CA SER A 77 3.78 12.93 14.91
C SER A 77 5.30 12.89 14.81
N SER A 78 5.81 11.73 14.44
CA SER A 78 7.23 11.53 14.17
C SER A 78 7.63 11.97 12.75
N ARG A 79 8.95 11.94 12.46
CA ARG A 79 9.45 12.07 11.08
C ARG A 79 8.88 10.98 10.17
N MET A 80 8.65 9.77 10.70
CA MET A 80 8.00 8.69 9.95
C MET A 80 6.57 9.06 9.57
N GLY A 81 5.78 9.58 10.50
CA GLY A 81 4.40 9.99 10.24
C GLY A 81 4.30 11.04 9.14
N ARG A 82 5.19 12.05 9.17
CA ARG A 82 5.27 13.08 8.12
C ARG A 82 5.69 12.50 6.78
N LEU A 83 6.74 11.68 6.74
CA LEU A 83 7.24 11.06 5.51
C LEU A 83 6.17 10.16 4.87
N PHE A 84 5.45 9.37 5.67
CA PHE A 84 4.41 8.48 5.16
C PHE A 84 3.23 9.27 4.57
N SER A 85 2.83 10.36 5.21
CA SER A 85 1.79 11.24 4.67
C SER A 85 2.18 11.81 3.31
N GLU A 86 3.41 12.26 3.15
CA GLU A 86 3.95 12.76 1.88
C GLU A 86 3.93 11.67 0.78
N HIS A 87 4.35 10.44 1.11
CA HIS A 87 4.30 9.32 0.15
C HIS A 87 2.87 9.01 -0.28
N ILE A 88 1.92 9.02 0.66
CA ILE A 88 0.51 8.76 0.42
C ILE A 88 -0.10 9.87 -0.44
N ALA A 89 0.13 11.14 -0.08
CA ALA A 89 -0.34 12.30 -0.83
C ALA A 89 0.17 12.30 -2.27
N GLY A 90 1.48 12.08 -2.44
CA GLY A 90 2.11 11.98 -3.77
C GLY A 90 1.54 10.81 -4.59
N ARG A 91 1.27 9.65 -3.94
CA ARG A 91 0.65 8.51 -4.64
C ARG A 91 -0.78 8.80 -5.05
N MET A 92 -1.60 9.40 -4.18
CA MET A 92 -2.98 9.81 -4.51
C MET A 92 -2.98 10.77 -5.70
N ALA A 93 -2.12 11.80 -5.66
CA ALA A 93 -1.99 12.75 -6.75
C ALA A 93 -1.57 12.06 -8.07
N SER A 94 -0.63 11.11 -8.03
CA SER A 94 -0.20 10.33 -9.21
C SER A 94 -1.31 9.45 -9.79
N LYS A 95 -2.35 9.14 -9.00
CA LYS A 95 -3.56 8.42 -9.42
C LYS A 95 -4.69 9.33 -9.88
N GLY A 96 -4.44 10.63 -9.98
CA GLY A 96 -5.43 11.61 -10.46
C GLY A 96 -6.40 12.10 -9.39
N VAL A 97 -6.14 11.79 -8.11
CA VAL A 97 -6.93 12.36 -7.01
C VAL A 97 -6.41 13.76 -6.72
N ALA A 98 -7.29 14.76 -6.71
CA ALA A 98 -6.93 16.09 -6.24
C ALA A 98 -6.63 16.04 -4.74
N VAL A 99 -5.44 16.50 -4.34
CA VAL A 99 -4.99 16.43 -2.95
C VAL A 99 -4.75 17.83 -2.39
N VAL A 100 -5.27 18.06 -1.19
CA VAL A 100 -4.91 19.22 -0.36
C VAL A 100 -4.15 18.71 0.85
N GLU A 101 -2.88 19.08 0.96
CA GLU A 101 -2.05 18.72 2.09
C GLU A 101 -2.27 19.68 3.25
N LEU A 102 -2.65 19.14 4.40
CA LEU A 102 -2.73 19.90 5.63
C LEU A 102 -1.39 19.79 6.36
N LYS A 103 -0.55 20.80 6.19
CA LYS A 103 0.63 21.00 7.04
C LYS A 103 0.21 21.71 8.31
N LEU A 104 -0.52 21.02 9.16
CA LEU A 104 -0.94 21.60 10.44
C LEU A 104 0.25 21.58 11.40
N ARG A 105 0.61 22.77 11.80
CA ARG A 105 1.40 22.99 13.00
C ARG A 105 0.51 22.64 14.19
N GLU A 106 0.90 21.58 14.91
CA GLU A 106 0.47 21.27 16.26
C GLU A 106 -1.06 21.23 16.51
N GLN A 107 -1.48 20.04 16.90
CA GLN A 107 -2.73 19.71 17.58
C GLN A 107 -3.97 19.46 16.70
N LEU A 108 -4.47 18.24 16.83
CA LEU A 108 -5.87 17.89 16.75
C LEU A 108 -6.48 17.47 15.41
N PHE A 109 -5.86 16.50 14.75
CA PHE A 109 -6.59 15.83 13.66
C PHE A 109 -7.68 14.89 14.15
N MET A 110 -7.47 14.29 15.33
CA MET A 110 -8.36 13.25 15.83
C MET A 110 -8.54 13.40 17.32
N LYS A 111 -9.78 13.23 17.78
CA LYS A 111 -10.11 13.13 19.21
C LYS A 111 -10.45 11.70 19.52
N GLN A 112 -9.81 11.14 20.53
CA GLN A 112 -10.23 9.88 21.10
C GLN A 112 -11.41 10.15 22.03
N THR A 113 -12.60 9.73 21.61
CA THR A 113 -13.78 9.79 22.45
C THR A 113 -14.33 8.38 22.54
N THR A 114 -14.29 7.79 23.73
CA THR A 114 -14.92 6.49 24.04
C THR A 114 -14.61 5.38 23.02
N GLY A 115 -13.32 5.22 22.64
CA GLY A 115 -12.88 4.15 21.73
C GLY A 115 -13.06 4.40 20.23
N ALA A 116 -13.59 5.56 19.82
CA ALA A 116 -13.73 5.93 18.42
C ALA A 116 -12.81 7.12 18.07
N LEU A 117 -12.10 6.99 16.94
CA LEU A 117 -11.31 8.07 16.36
C LEU A 117 -12.25 8.97 15.55
N LEU A 118 -12.48 10.20 16.02
CA LEU A 118 -13.33 11.19 15.35
C LEU A 118 -12.48 12.33 14.81
N LEU A 119 -12.84 12.85 13.63
CA LEU A 119 -12.23 14.07 13.10
C LEU A 119 -12.52 15.24 14.05
N SER A 120 -11.50 16.06 14.29
CA SER A 120 -11.67 17.29 15.08
C SER A 120 -12.57 18.31 14.34
N ARG A 121 -13.03 19.32 15.06
CA ARG A 121 -13.82 20.40 14.44
C ARG A 121 -12.99 21.15 13.40
N GLU A 122 -11.74 21.43 13.71
CA GLU A 122 -10.81 22.15 12.85
C GLU A 122 -10.62 21.43 11.50
N VAL A 123 -10.50 20.08 11.51
CA VAL A 123 -10.41 19.30 10.28
C VAL A 123 -11.71 19.36 9.49
N LYS A 124 -12.86 19.35 10.15
CA LYS A 124 -14.16 19.47 9.47
C LYS A 124 -14.32 20.85 8.83
N ASP A 125 -13.95 21.92 9.55
CA ASP A 125 -14.02 23.29 9.06
C ASP A 125 -13.10 23.48 7.83
N VAL A 126 -11.89 22.98 7.89
CA VAL A 126 -10.95 23.01 6.75
C VAL A 126 -11.46 22.15 5.59
N SER A 127 -12.05 21.00 5.88
CA SER A 127 -12.66 20.13 4.83
C SER A 127 -13.77 20.87 4.09
N GLN A 128 -14.62 21.60 4.79
CA GLN A 128 -15.69 22.40 4.20
C GLN A 128 -15.12 23.56 3.38
N ALA A 129 -14.12 24.29 3.92
CA ALA A 129 -13.48 25.40 3.21
C ALA A 129 -12.85 24.99 1.88
N HIS A 130 -12.33 23.75 1.78
CA HIS A 130 -11.75 23.19 0.57
C HIS A 130 -12.72 22.30 -0.23
N GLN A 131 -13.97 22.18 0.19
CA GLN A 131 -14.98 21.30 -0.41
C GLN A 131 -14.46 19.86 -0.57
N ALA A 132 -13.71 19.37 0.42
CA ALA A 132 -13.11 18.07 0.38
C ALA A 132 -14.13 16.96 0.64
N GLN A 133 -14.16 15.98 -0.26
CA GLN A 133 -15.05 14.83 -0.15
C GLN A 133 -14.66 13.85 0.96
N ALA A 134 -13.37 13.80 1.29
CA ALA A 134 -12.81 12.91 2.31
C ALA A 134 -11.54 13.50 2.93
N VAL A 135 -11.22 13.01 4.11
CA VAL A 135 -9.94 13.21 4.79
C VAL A 135 -9.24 11.89 4.92
N MET A 136 -8.01 11.77 4.40
CA MET A 136 -7.10 10.68 4.68
C MET A 136 -6.46 10.94 6.03
N VAL A 137 -6.71 10.07 6.98
CA VAL A 137 -6.10 10.04 8.31
C VAL A 137 -5.36 8.74 8.52
N GLY A 138 -4.30 8.76 9.31
CA GLY A 138 -3.57 7.56 9.64
C GLY A 138 -2.97 7.64 11.04
N THR A 139 -2.85 6.46 11.64
CA THR A 139 -2.15 6.28 12.93
C THR A 139 -1.09 5.20 12.78
N TYR A 140 -0.08 5.28 13.62
CA TYR A 140 0.92 4.23 13.76
C TYR A 140 1.16 3.94 15.24
N THR A 141 1.56 2.71 15.54
CA THR A 141 2.03 2.30 16.85
C THR A 141 3.11 1.25 16.73
N THR A 142 3.91 1.06 17.77
CA THR A 142 5.00 0.09 17.79
C THR A 142 4.72 -0.99 18.84
N SER A 143 4.95 -2.25 18.46
CA SER A 143 4.92 -3.35 19.41
C SER A 143 6.01 -4.37 19.08
N GLY A 144 6.88 -4.64 20.01
CA GLY A 144 8.01 -5.56 19.82
C GLY A 144 8.94 -5.10 18.68
N GLN A 145 9.02 -5.88 17.62
CA GLN A 145 9.84 -5.58 16.42
C GLN A 145 9.00 -5.14 15.22
N THR A 146 7.79 -4.65 15.47
CA THR A 146 6.83 -4.33 14.40
C THR A 146 6.26 -2.92 14.62
N VAL A 147 6.10 -2.20 13.52
CA VAL A 147 5.28 -0.98 13.43
C VAL A 147 3.98 -1.34 12.72
N TYR A 148 2.88 -1.04 13.33
CA TYR A 148 1.55 -1.17 12.75
C TYR A 148 1.08 0.20 12.26
N VAL A 149 0.54 0.24 11.06
CA VAL A 149 0.03 1.47 10.45
C VAL A 149 -1.41 1.23 10.02
N SER A 150 -2.29 2.15 10.38
CA SER A 150 -3.70 2.15 9.99
C SER A 150 -4.02 3.41 9.21
N LEU A 151 -4.55 3.24 8.00
CA LEU A 151 -4.99 4.33 7.12
C LEU A 151 -6.50 4.28 6.95
N LYS A 152 -7.15 5.44 6.96
CA LYS A 152 -8.59 5.56 6.72
C LYS A 152 -8.89 6.78 5.86
N LEU A 153 -9.80 6.60 4.92
CA LEU A 153 -10.50 7.71 4.25
C LEU A 153 -11.83 7.92 4.95
N VAL A 154 -12.01 9.11 5.51
CA VAL A 154 -13.18 9.44 6.33
C VAL A 154 -13.94 10.59 5.67
N ARG A 155 -15.23 10.42 5.43
CA ARG A 155 -16.10 11.52 5.04
C ARG A 155 -16.30 12.43 6.25
N PRO A 156 -16.04 13.77 6.14
CA PRO A 156 -16.18 14.69 7.25
C PRO A 156 -17.61 14.73 7.83
N GLU A 157 -18.60 14.69 6.94
CA GLU A 157 -20.00 14.62 7.34
C GLU A 157 -20.33 13.24 7.91
N GLY A 158 -20.66 13.21 9.17
CA GLY A 158 -21.02 11.98 9.90
C GLY A 158 -19.83 11.10 10.31
N ASN A 159 -18.56 11.48 10.03
CA ASN A 159 -17.35 10.67 10.30
C ASN A 159 -17.43 9.25 9.73
N ILE A 160 -17.91 9.11 8.50
CA ILE A 160 -18.10 7.82 7.85
C ILE A 160 -16.79 7.35 7.24
N VAL A 161 -16.31 6.19 7.65
CA VAL A 161 -15.14 5.56 7.02
C VAL A 161 -15.53 5.02 5.65
N LEU A 162 -14.97 5.60 4.60
CA LEU A 162 -15.20 5.21 3.20
C LEU A 162 -14.31 4.06 2.78
N ALA A 163 -13.08 4.03 3.27
CA ALA A 163 -12.11 2.97 3.04
C ALA A 163 -11.12 2.91 4.19
N ALA A 164 -10.57 1.73 4.44
CA ALA A 164 -9.51 1.52 5.42
C ALA A 164 -8.51 0.49 4.88
N HIS A 165 -7.25 0.65 5.28
CA HIS A 165 -6.19 -0.31 4.98
C HIS A 165 -5.14 -0.30 6.09
N ASP A 166 -4.85 -1.49 6.60
CA ASP A 166 -3.87 -1.68 7.66
C ASP A 166 -2.68 -2.49 7.13
N TYR A 167 -1.48 -2.14 7.57
CA TYR A 167 -0.27 -2.88 7.24
C TYR A 167 0.74 -2.84 8.38
N ALA A 168 1.73 -3.72 8.30
CA ALA A 168 2.80 -3.81 9.28
C ALA A 168 4.17 -3.75 8.62
N LEU A 169 5.13 -3.18 9.32
CA LEU A 169 6.52 -3.01 8.91
C LEU A 169 7.46 -3.54 9.99
N PRO A 170 8.61 -4.14 9.63
CA PRO A 170 9.63 -4.49 10.61
C PRO A 170 10.25 -3.23 11.21
N LEU A 171 10.36 -3.18 12.53
CA LEU A 171 10.98 -2.08 13.27
C LEU A 171 12.51 -2.17 13.15
N ASN A 172 13.04 -1.88 11.96
CA ASN A 172 14.46 -1.87 11.67
C ASN A 172 15.14 -0.54 12.08
N ALA A 173 16.47 -0.45 11.90
CA ALA A 173 17.24 0.74 12.25
C ALA A 173 16.77 2.01 11.53
N ASN A 174 16.36 1.90 10.27
CA ASN A 174 15.85 3.02 9.49
C ASN A 174 14.53 3.57 10.08
N ILE A 175 13.57 2.70 10.37
CA ILE A 175 12.29 3.11 10.98
C ILE A 175 12.52 3.66 12.38
N LYS A 176 13.39 3.02 13.21
CA LYS A 176 13.76 3.55 14.53
C LYS A 176 14.32 4.98 14.44
N GLY A 177 15.12 5.25 13.39
CA GLY A 177 15.62 6.60 13.11
C GLY A 177 14.54 7.62 12.77
N LEU A 178 13.45 7.19 12.11
CA LEU A 178 12.35 8.04 11.69
C LEU A 178 11.31 8.28 12.80
N LEU A 179 11.26 7.43 13.81
CA LEU A 179 10.33 7.55 14.95
C LEU A 179 10.80 8.56 16.02
N ARG A 180 12.04 9.04 15.93
CA ARG A 180 12.63 10.02 16.87
C ARG A 180 12.27 11.45 16.53
#